data_22571e20ec59ce7c6bb3562f3bca8a7d
#
_entry.id   22571e20ec59ce7c6bb3562f3bca8a7d
#
_cell.length_a   1.000
_cell.length_b   1.000
_cell.length_c   1.000
_cell.angle_alpha   90.00
_cell.angle_beta   90.00
_cell.angle_gamma   90.00
#
_symmetry.space_group_name_H-M   'P 1'
#
loop_
_entity.id
_entity.type
_entity.pdbx_description
1 polymer ?
#
loop_
_entity_poly.entity_id
_entity_poly.type
_entity_poly.pdbx_seq_one_letter_code
_entity_poly.pdbx_strand_id
1 'polypeptide(L)'
;AQVVPMEDINLHFTGDMHAITSANNLLCALLDNHMQQGNALGIDQRRIVIDRCMDMNDRALRNIIVGLGGKVNGIPRQDSFRITVASEVMAILCLATDLADLKKRLGSILVAYNYSGEPVYARDIGAEGSMTALLKDALKPNMVQTLENNPVPMHGGPLANIAHGCNSV
;
A
#
# COMPACT_ATOMS: atom_id res chain seq x y z
N ALA A 1 -3.57 -11.31 -23.40
CA ALA A 1 -4.61 -12.33 -23.61
C ALA A 1 -5.96 -11.77 -23.21
N GLN A 2 -7.00 -12.08 -23.96
CA GLN A 2 -8.36 -11.73 -23.55
C GLN A 2 -8.90 -12.81 -22.63
N VAL A 3 -9.58 -12.40 -21.57
CA VAL A 3 -10.13 -13.30 -20.55
C VAL A 3 -11.63 -13.12 -20.41
N VAL A 4 -12.30 -14.14 -19.90
CA VAL A 4 -13.74 -14.17 -19.66
C VAL A 4 -13.97 -14.59 -18.19
N PRO A 5 -14.82 -13.90 -17.44
CA PRO A 5 -15.57 -12.69 -17.78
C PRO A 5 -14.69 -11.42 -17.64
N MET A 6 -14.65 -10.60 -18.65
CA MET A 6 -13.77 -9.42 -18.69
C MET A 6 -14.22 -8.33 -17.71
N GLU A 7 -15.51 -8.07 -17.60
CA GLU A 7 -16.05 -7.04 -16.71
C GLU A 7 -15.81 -7.39 -15.23
N ASP A 8 -16.11 -8.62 -14.85
CA ASP A 8 -15.91 -9.10 -13.48
C ASP A 8 -14.45 -9.06 -13.07
N ILE A 9 -13.53 -9.37 -13.98
CA ILE A 9 -12.10 -9.31 -13.73
C ILE A 9 -11.66 -7.87 -13.50
N ASN A 10 -12.10 -6.92 -14.32
CA ASN A 10 -11.78 -5.51 -14.14
C ASN A 10 -12.33 -4.98 -12.80
N LEU A 11 -13.54 -5.36 -12.42
CA LEU A 11 -14.11 -5.02 -11.12
C LEU A 11 -13.35 -5.65 -9.96
N HIS A 12 -12.89 -6.90 -10.11
CA HIS A 12 -12.10 -7.57 -9.09
C HIS A 12 -10.72 -6.91 -8.90
N PHE A 13 -10.04 -6.56 -9.97
CA PHE A 13 -8.80 -5.78 -9.87
C PHE A 13 -9.02 -4.42 -9.20
N THR A 14 -10.14 -3.80 -9.43
CA THR A 14 -10.54 -2.60 -8.68
C THR A 14 -10.63 -2.88 -7.19
N GLY A 15 -11.15 -4.05 -6.79
CA GLY A 15 -11.19 -4.50 -5.40
C GLY A 15 -9.81 -4.67 -4.78
N ASP A 16 -8.88 -5.30 -5.48
CA ASP A 16 -7.49 -5.46 -5.02
C ASP A 16 -6.80 -4.09 -4.87
N MET A 17 -6.97 -3.18 -5.82
CA MET A 17 -6.43 -1.82 -5.74
C MET A 17 -7.00 -1.05 -4.55
N HIS A 18 -8.29 -1.20 -4.26
CA HIS A 18 -8.91 -0.60 -3.07
C HIS A 18 -8.31 -1.15 -1.77
N ALA A 19 -8.06 -2.46 -1.68
CA ALA A 19 -7.43 -3.07 -0.52
C ALA A 19 -6.00 -2.55 -0.32
N ILE A 20 -5.21 -2.44 -1.39
CA ILE A 20 -3.85 -1.92 -1.38
C ILE A 20 -3.84 -0.45 -0.96
N THR A 21 -4.72 0.38 -1.57
CA THR A 21 -4.87 1.79 -1.20
C THR A 21 -5.22 1.94 0.27
N SER A 22 -6.17 1.14 0.76
CA SER A 22 -6.60 1.17 2.16
C SER A 22 -5.46 0.79 3.10
N ALA A 23 -4.71 -0.27 2.80
CA ALA A 23 -3.59 -0.72 3.63
C ALA A 23 -2.45 0.32 3.67
N ASN A 24 -2.10 0.89 2.53
CA ASN A 24 -1.06 1.93 2.44
C ASN A 24 -1.47 3.20 3.22
N ASN A 25 -2.69 3.65 3.02
CA ASN A 25 -3.18 4.87 3.68
C ASN A 25 -3.44 4.66 5.18
N LEU A 26 -3.80 3.44 5.59
CA LEU A 26 -3.85 3.08 7.01
C LEU A 26 -2.45 3.22 7.66
N LEU A 27 -1.39 2.75 6.99
CA LEU A 27 -0.02 2.90 7.48
C LEU A 27 0.34 4.39 7.68
N CYS A 28 0.02 5.24 6.70
CA CYS A 28 0.23 6.69 6.81
C CYS A 28 -0.59 7.31 7.96
N ALA A 29 -1.84 6.88 8.12
CA ALA A 29 -2.71 7.38 9.20
C ALA A 29 -2.22 6.94 10.59
N LEU A 30 -1.73 5.71 10.73
CA LEU A 30 -1.14 5.21 11.99
C LEU A 30 0.15 5.97 12.33
N LEU A 31 0.98 6.29 11.34
CA LEU A 31 2.17 7.11 11.53
C LEU A 31 1.80 8.52 12.02
N ASP A 32 0.85 9.18 11.36
CA ASP A 32 0.37 10.50 11.77
C ASP A 32 -0.24 10.47 13.17
N ASN A 33 -1.03 9.44 13.48
CA ASN A 33 -1.60 9.23 14.81
C ASN A 33 -0.51 9.03 15.88
N HIS A 34 0.52 8.22 15.57
CA HIS A 34 1.65 8.01 16.49
C HIS A 34 2.35 9.35 16.84
N MET A 35 2.61 10.17 15.84
CA MET A 35 3.21 11.50 16.05
C MET A 35 2.30 12.43 16.86
N GLN A 36 0.99 12.40 16.61
CA GLN A 36 -0.02 13.21 17.30
C GLN A 36 -0.19 12.78 18.76
N GLN A 37 -0.06 11.50 19.07
CA GLN A 37 -0.27 10.91 20.40
C GLN A 37 1.01 10.89 21.27
N GLY A 38 1.95 11.77 21.01
CA GLY A 38 3.13 11.95 21.85
C GLY A 38 4.44 11.47 21.25
N ASN A 39 4.42 10.88 20.05
CA ASN A 39 5.62 10.55 19.27
C ASN A 39 6.69 9.79 20.08
N ALA A 40 6.31 8.70 20.74
CA ALA A 40 7.20 7.95 21.62
C ALA A 40 8.47 7.43 20.92
N LEU A 41 8.42 7.19 19.59
CA LEU A 41 9.57 6.77 18.79
C LEU A 41 10.46 7.93 18.34
N GLY A 42 10.07 9.18 18.63
CA GLY A 42 10.83 10.36 18.25
C GLY A 42 10.95 10.57 16.74
N ILE A 43 9.88 10.27 15.99
CA ILE A 43 9.87 10.38 14.52
C ILE A 43 10.07 11.84 14.11
N ASP A 44 11.05 12.10 13.22
CA ASP A 44 11.24 13.40 12.60
C ASP A 44 10.25 13.57 11.45
N GLN A 45 9.30 14.47 11.63
CA GLN A 45 8.25 14.78 10.64
C GLN A 45 8.79 15.22 9.27
N ARG A 46 10.06 15.65 9.19
CA ARG A 46 10.73 16.05 7.95
C ARG A 46 11.45 14.89 7.26
N ARG A 47 11.45 13.70 7.89
CA ARG A 47 12.15 12.50 7.42
C ARG A 47 11.22 11.30 7.30
N ILE A 48 9.97 11.57 6.98
CA ILE A 48 8.98 10.54 6.60
C ILE A 48 9.24 10.17 5.15
N VAL A 49 9.30 8.87 4.85
CA VAL A 49 9.66 8.34 3.53
C VAL A 49 8.50 7.65 2.83
N ILE A 50 7.40 7.39 3.54
CA ILE A 50 6.18 6.85 2.94
C ILE A 50 5.26 7.98 2.47
N ASP A 51 4.56 7.72 1.38
CA ASP A 51 3.55 8.62 0.84
C ASP A 51 2.18 7.94 0.85
N ARG A 52 1.11 8.73 0.87
CA ARG A 52 -0.24 8.25 0.60
C ARG A 52 -0.36 7.80 -0.85
N CYS A 53 -1.35 6.99 -1.12
CA CYS A 53 -1.65 6.60 -2.50
C CYS A 53 -3.15 6.70 -2.78
N MET A 54 -3.47 6.78 -4.07
CA MET A 54 -4.83 6.71 -4.59
C MET A 54 -4.81 6.04 -5.96
N ASP A 55 -5.92 5.43 -6.33
CA ASP A 55 -6.04 4.73 -7.61
C ASP A 55 -6.32 5.70 -8.76
N MET A 56 -5.54 6.77 -8.80
CA MET A 56 -5.55 7.78 -9.87
C MET A 56 -4.23 8.53 -9.89
N ASN A 57 -3.73 8.83 -11.08
CA ASN A 57 -2.54 9.66 -11.24
C ASN A 57 -2.95 11.14 -11.36
N ASP A 58 -2.89 11.86 -10.24
CA ASP A 58 -3.20 13.29 -10.20
C ASP A 58 -1.93 14.10 -9.90
N ARG A 59 -1.56 14.93 -10.87
CA ARG A 59 -0.36 15.77 -10.79
C ARG A 59 -0.44 16.83 -9.69
N ALA A 60 -1.65 17.34 -9.41
CA ALA A 60 -1.89 18.35 -8.39
C ALA A 60 -1.68 17.83 -6.95
N LEU A 61 -1.80 16.50 -6.76
CA LEU A 61 -1.67 15.86 -5.45
C LEU A 61 -0.28 15.28 -5.17
N ARG A 62 0.70 15.51 -6.06
CA ARG A 62 2.07 14.98 -5.88
C ARG A 62 2.88 15.72 -4.82
N ASN A 63 2.51 16.93 -4.50
CA ASN A 63 3.14 17.71 -3.43
C ASN A 63 2.05 18.48 -2.71
N ILE A 64 1.68 18.00 -1.54
CA ILE A 64 0.61 18.56 -0.72
C ILE A 64 1.11 18.80 0.71
N ILE A 65 0.35 19.54 1.47
CA ILE A 65 0.54 19.70 2.91
C ILE A 65 -0.64 19.04 3.60
N VAL A 66 -0.35 18.11 4.51
CA VAL A 66 -1.34 17.47 5.40
C VAL A 66 -1.26 18.04 6.81
N GLY A 67 -2.27 17.78 7.63
CA GLY A 67 -2.30 18.20 9.04
C GLY A 67 -2.61 19.68 9.27
N LEU A 68 -3.13 20.40 8.27
CA LEU A 68 -3.61 21.78 8.42
C LEU A 68 -4.96 21.80 9.16
N GLY A 69 -5.29 22.96 9.76
CA GLY A 69 -6.57 23.18 10.45
C GLY A 69 -6.50 23.12 11.97
N GLY A 70 -5.32 23.24 12.54
CA GLY A 70 -5.10 23.36 13.98
C GLY A 70 -4.69 22.04 14.65
N LYS A 71 -4.42 22.12 15.95
CA LYS A 71 -3.79 21.05 16.74
C LYS A 71 -4.51 19.69 16.66
N VAL A 72 -5.81 19.68 16.49
CA VAL A 72 -6.60 18.43 16.43
C VAL A 72 -6.48 17.68 15.10
N ASN A 73 -5.97 18.33 14.06
CA ASN A 73 -5.85 17.77 12.72
C ASN A 73 -4.47 17.17 12.40
N GLY A 74 -3.58 17.12 13.38
CA GLY A 74 -2.25 16.55 13.24
C GLY A 74 -1.14 17.58 13.14
N ILE A 75 0.03 17.13 12.70
CA ILE A 75 1.22 17.93 12.55
C ILE A 75 1.38 18.32 11.07
N PRO A 76 1.43 19.63 10.73
CA PRO A 76 1.63 20.04 9.33
C PRO A 76 2.94 19.50 8.77
N ARG A 77 2.84 18.78 7.64
CA ARG A 77 4.00 18.26 6.93
C ARG A 77 3.71 18.09 5.45
N GLN A 78 4.78 17.97 4.67
CA GLN A 78 4.66 17.58 3.26
C GLN A 78 4.23 16.12 3.16
N ASP A 79 3.39 15.83 2.17
CA ASP A 79 2.96 14.48 1.77
C ASP A 79 2.72 14.47 0.26
N SER A 80 2.35 13.33 -0.26
CA SER A 80 2.09 13.10 -1.67
C SER A 80 0.99 12.05 -1.81
N PHE A 81 0.21 12.11 -2.89
CA PHE A 81 -0.58 10.98 -3.35
C PHE A 81 0.08 10.38 -4.59
N ARG A 82 0.59 9.18 -4.45
CA ARG A 82 1.11 8.39 -5.57
C ARG A 82 0.02 7.47 -6.11
N ILE A 83 0.14 7.05 -7.34
CA ILE A 83 -0.76 6.04 -7.88
C ILE A 83 -0.56 4.71 -7.12
N THR A 84 -1.65 4.04 -6.77
CA THR A 84 -1.64 2.82 -5.95
C THR A 84 -0.69 1.73 -6.48
N VAL A 85 -0.60 1.56 -7.79
CA VAL A 85 0.28 0.57 -8.42
C VAL A 85 1.78 0.84 -8.21
N ALA A 86 2.16 2.05 -7.85
CA ALA A 86 3.54 2.42 -7.51
C ALA A 86 3.83 2.36 -6.01
N SER A 87 2.90 1.89 -5.19
CA SER A 87 3.11 1.74 -3.75
C SER A 87 3.98 0.52 -3.43
N GLU A 88 4.74 0.61 -2.34
CA GLU A 88 5.51 -0.53 -1.83
C GLU A 88 4.59 -1.68 -1.39
N VAL A 89 3.38 -1.36 -0.90
CA VAL A 89 2.38 -2.36 -0.52
C VAL A 89 1.95 -3.23 -1.70
N MET A 90 1.77 -2.62 -2.89
CA MET A 90 1.51 -3.38 -4.13
C MET A 90 2.66 -4.33 -4.45
N ALA A 91 3.88 -3.84 -4.35
CA ALA A 91 5.09 -4.61 -4.56
C ALA A 91 5.17 -5.83 -3.64
N ILE A 92 4.94 -5.61 -2.37
CA ILE A 92 4.95 -6.65 -1.33
C ILE A 92 3.86 -7.69 -1.59
N LEU A 93 2.63 -7.26 -1.91
CA LEU A 93 1.53 -8.17 -2.21
C LEU A 93 1.86 -9.11 -3.38
N CYS A 94 2.51 -8.60 -4.43
CA CYS A 94 2.90 -9.39 -5.59
C CYS A 94 4.01 -10.41 -5.30
N LEU A 95 4.84 -10.17 -4.28
CA LEU A 95 5.99 -11.00 -3.95
C LEU A 95 5.77 -11.91 -2.75
N ALA A 96 4.71 -11.69 -1.98
CA ALA A 96 4.40 -12.50 -0.80
C ALA A 96 3.98 -13.91 -1.20
N THR A 97 4.54 -14.90 -0.51
CA THR A 97 4.27 -16.32 -0.77
C THR A 97 3.07 -16.84 0.02
N ASP A 98 2.79 -16.26 1.17
CA ASP A 98 1.68 -16.59 2.04
C ASP A 98 1.34 -15.42 2.98
N LEU A 99 0.33 -15.61 3.83
CA LEU A 99 -0.14 -14.56 4.75
C LEU A 99 0.91 -14.20 5.82
N ALA A 100 1.71 -15.15 6.26
CA ALA A 100 2.76 -14.93 7.26
C ALA A 100 3.93 -14.14 6.66
N ASP A 101 4.35 -14.48 5.44
CA ASP A 101 5.36 -13.75 4.68
C ASP A 101 4.87 -12.34 4.34
N LEU A 102 3.59 -12.19 3.94
CA LEU A 102 2.97 -10.89 3.70
C LEU A 102 3.08 -10.00 4.95
N LYS A 103 2.66 -10.50 6.11
CA LYS A 103 2.75 -9.76 7.38
C LYS A 103 4.18 -9.35 7.72
N LYS A 104 5.14 -10.27 7.57
CA LYS A 104 6.55 -10.01 7.83
C LYS A 104 7.10 -8.91 6.93
N ARG A 105 6.80 -8.96 5.63
CA ARG A 105 7.24 -7.96 4.64
C ARG A 105 6.62 -6.60 4.93
N LEU A 106 5.31 -6.54 5.17
CA LEU A 106 4.61 -5.30 5.53
C LEU A 106 5.22 -4.65 6.78
N GLY A 107 5.54 -5.45 7.79
CA GLY A 107 6.22 -4.96 8.99
C GLY A 107 7.62 -4.39 8.74
N SER A 108 8.24 -4.74 7.62
CA SER A 108 9.59 -4.28 7.25
C SER A 108 9.59 -3.02 6.39
N ILE A 109 8.44 -2.46 6.05
CA ILE A 109 8.34 -1.18 5.33
C ILE A 109 8.99 -0.09 6.19
N LEU A 110 9.97 0.62 5.62
CA LEU A 110 10.57 1.80 6.23
C LEU A 110 9.59 2.96 6.13
N VAL A 111 9.17 3.51 7.27
CA VAL A 111 8.16 4.59 7.30
C VAL A 111 8.78 5.95 7.52
N ALA A 112 9.84 6.04 8.32
CA ALA A 112 10.45 7.31 8.67
C ALA A 112 11.85 7.08 9.29
N TYR A 113 12.51 8.20 9.60
CA TYR A 113 13.66 8.22 10.51
C TYR A 113 13.31 9.02 11.77
N ASN A 114 13.84 8.61 12.91
CA ASN A 114 13.71 9.37 14.15
C ASN A 114 14.72 10.53 14.21
N TYR A 115 14.62 11.38 15.26
CA TYR A 115 15.54 12.52 15.46
C TYR A 115 16.99 12.09 15.67
N SER A 116 17.26 10.85 16.10
CA SER A 116 18.60 10.27 16.22
C SER A 116 19.13 9.75 14.88
N GLY A 117 18.31 9.72 13.84
CA GLY A 117 18.69 9.22 12.51
C GLY A 117 18.48 7.72 12.32
N GLU A 118 17.86 7.04 13.29
CA GLU A 118 17.57 5.62 13.20
C GLU A 118 16.31 5.37 12.36
N PRO A 119 16.26 4.27 11.60
CA PRO A 119 15.08 3.91 10.80
C PRO A 119 13.92 3.44 11.70
N VAL A 120 12.71 3.83 11.33
CA VAL A 120 11.45 3.39 11.95
C VAL A 120 10.68 2.61 10.91
N TYR A 121 10.21 1.42 11.28
CA TYR A 121 9.50 0.50 10.40
C TYR A 121 8.01 0.40 10.77
N ALA A 122 7.21 -0.14 9.85
CA ALA A 122 5.77 -0.32 10.06
C ALA A 122 5.45 -1.19 11.29
N ARG A 123 6.30 -2.18 11.62
CA ARG A 123 6.17 -3.01 12.84
C ARG A 123 6.36 -2.21 14.12
N ASP A 124 7.17 -1.16 14.10
CA ASP A 124 7.47 -0.36 15.30
C ASP A 124 6.26 0.49 15.72
N ILE A 125 5.35 0.75 14.79
CA ILE A 125 4.05 1.39 15.04
C ILE A 125 2.88 0.40 15.06
N GLY A 126 3.16 -0.92 14.96
CA GLY A 126 2.15 -1.97 15.05
C GLY A 126 1.18 -2.06 13.87
N ALA A 127 1.58 -1.60 12.69
CA ALA A 127 0.69 -1.48 11.52
C ALA A 127 0.49 -2.80 10.76
N GLU A 128 1.46 -3.72 10.82
CA GLU A 128 1.53 -4.90 9.94
C GLU A 128 0.32 -5.84 10.07
N GLY A 129 -0.24 -5.97 11.28
CA GLY A 129 -1.40 -6.82 11.53
C GLY A 129 -2.66 -6.31 10.82
N SER A 130 -2.94 -5.03 10.99
CA SER A 130 -4.11 -4.38 10.38
C SER A 130 -4.00 -4.29 8.86
N MET A 131 -2.80 -4.00 8.34
CA MET A 131 -2.53 -4.01 6.90
C MET A 131 -2.73 -5.40 6.31
N THR A 132 -2.23 -6.45 6.98
CA THR A 132 -2.41 -7.85 6.55
C THR A 132 -3.88 -8.24 6.52
N ALA A 133 -4.67 -7.81 7.50
CA ALA A 133 -6.11 -8.08 7.52
C ALA A 133 -6.84 -7.45 6.32
N LEU A 134 -6.48 -6.23 5.94
CA LEU A 134 -7.05 -5.56 4.76
C LEU A 134 -6.67 -6.25 3.44
N LEU A 135 -5.50 -6.87 3.37
CA LEU A 135 -4.97 -7.51 2.15
C LEU A 135 -5.28 -9.01 2.06
N LYS A 136 -5.90 -9.59 3.07
CA LYS A 136 -6.11 -11.04 3.18
C LYS A 136 -6.79 -11.66 1.95
N ASP A 137 -7.80 -11.00 1.41
CA ASP A 137 -8.53 -11.51 0.25
C ASP A 137 -7.82 -11.18 -1.06
N ALA A 138 -7.12 -10.05 -1.14
CA ALA A 138 -6.31 -9.68 -2.29
C ALA A 138 -5.09 -10.59 -2.52
N LEU A 139 -4.64 -11.34 -1.50
CA LEU A 139 -3.57 -12.32 -1.63
C LEU A 139 -3.99 -13.58 -2.42
N LYS A 140 -5.29 -13.84 -2.53
CA LYS A 140 -5.80 -15.00 -3.26
C LYS A 140 -5.76 -14.76 -4.76
N PRO A 141 -5.24 -15.70 -5.57
CA PRO A 141 -5.30 -15.57 -7.00
C PRO A 141 -6.73 -15.69 -7.52
N ASN A 142 -7.03 -14.99 -8.60
CA ASN A 142 -8.27 -15.08 -9.32
C ASN A 142 -8.14 -16.14 -10.41
N MET A 143 -9.11 -17.06 -10.49
CA MET A 143 -9.20 -18.00 -11.60
C MET A 143 -10.09 -17.40 -12.68
N VAL A 144 -9.53 -17.22 -13.86
CA VAL A 144 -10.21 -16.68 -15.03
C VAL A 144 -10.10 -17.67 -16.19
N GLN A 145 -10.88 -17.46 -17.24
CA GLN A 145 -10.87 -18.28 -18.44
C GLN A 145 -10.42 -17.46 -19.65
N THR A 146 -9.50 -18.01 -20.45
CA THR A 146 -9.14 -17.39 -21.74
C THR A 146 -10.28 -17.59 -22.76
N LEU A 147 -10.22 -16.87 -23.88
CA LEU A 147 -11.18 -17.07 -24.98
C LEU A 147 -11.08 -18.49 -25.58
N GLU A 148 -9.93 -19.14 -25.43
CA GLU A 148 -9.71 -20.53 -25.86
C GLU A 148 -10.14 -21.55 -24.80
N ASN A 149 -10.86 -21.12 -23.75
CA ASN A 149 -11.37 -21.96 -22.64
C ASN A 149 -10.28 -22.59 -21.76
N ASN A 150 -9.11 -21.99 -21.65
CA ASN A 150 -8.06 -22.43 -20.73
C ASN A 150 -8.20 -21.71 -19.38
N PRO A 151 -8.07 -22.41 -18.22
CA PRO A 151 -8.03 -21.75 -16.92
C PRO A 151 -6.71 -21.01 -16.73
N VAL A 152 -6.77 -19.80 -16.15
CA VAL A 152 -5.61 -18.97 -15.85
C VAL A 152 -5.72 -18.39 -14.45
N PRO A 153 -4.75 -18.64 -13.55
CA PRO A 153 -4.66 -17.90 -12.31
C PRO A 153 -4.09 -16.49 -12.56
N MET A 154 -4.72 -15.46 -12.00
CA MET A 154 -4.26 -14.08 -12.04
C MET A 154 -4.11 -13.54 -10.63
N HIS A 155 -2.96 -12.94 -10.35
CA HIS A 155 -2.63 -12.35 -9.05
C HIS A 155 -1.95 -10.98 -9.22
N GLY A 156 -2.20 -10.06 -8.29
CA GLY A 156 -1.59 -8.74 -8.26
C GLY A 156 -2.13 -7.76 -9.31
N GLY A 157 -3.16 -8.12 -10.04
CA GLY A 157 -3.77 -7.31 -11.09
C GLY A 157 -2.91 -7.14 -12.34
N PRO A 158 -3.46 -6.57 -13.42
CA PRO A 158 -2.75 -6.39 -14.69
C PRO A 158 -1.61 -5.36 -14.60
N LEU A 159 -1.54 -4.59 -13.53
CA LEU A 159 -0.56 -3.52 -13.32
C LEU A 159 0.62 -3.94 -12.44
N ALA A 160 0.65 -5.18 -11.94
CA ALA A 160 1.74 -5.71 -11.12
C ALA A 160 3.11 -5.65 -11.84
N ASN A 161 3.14 -5.86 -13.14
CA ASN A 161 4.32 -5.75 -13.96
C ASN A 161 4.86 -4.31 -14.11
N ILE A 162 4.13 -3.28 -13.75
CA ILE A 162 4.63 -1.91 -13.66
C ILE A 162 5.56 -1.76 -12.48
N ALA A 163 5.27 -2.42 -11.36
CA ALA A 163 6.06 -2.35 -10.14
C ALA A 163 7.29 -3.29 -10.17
N HIS A 164 7.21 -4.45 -10.81
CA HIS A 164 8.23 -5.52 -10.71
C HIS A 164 8.62 -6.18 -12.03
N GLY A 165 8.19 -5.67 -13.16
CA GLY A 165 8.28 -6.39 -14.41
C GLY A 165 7.24 -7.52 -14.49
N CYS A 166 7.26 -8.29 -15.56
CA CYS A 166 6.28 -9.34 -15.77
C CYS A 166 6.49 -10.50 -14.79
N ASN A 167 5.61 -10.61 -13.80
CA ASN A 167 5.52 -11.76 -12.92
C ASN A 167 4.52 -12.79 -13.44
N SER A 168 4.44 -12.97 -14.73
CA SER A 168 3.72 -14.11 -15.26
C SER A 168 4.51 -15.37 -14.92
N VAL A 169 4.07 -16.05 -13.91
CA VAL A 169 4.51 -17.40 -13.58
C VAL A 169 3.67 -18.37 -14.41
#